data_396457bf825cb431e887d8624fc8bedb
#
_entry.id   396457bf825cb431e887d8624fc8bedb
#
_cell.length_a   1.000
_cell.length_b   1.000
_cell.length_c   1.000
_cell.angle_alpha   90.00
_cell.angle_beta   90.00
_cell.angle_gamma   90.00
#
_symmetry.space_group_name_H-M   'P 1'
#
loop_
_entity.id
_entity.type
_entity.pdbx_description
1 polymer ?
#
loop_
_entity_poly.entity_id
_entity_poly.type
_entity_poly.pdbx_seq_one_letter_code
_entity_poly.pdbx_strand_id
1 'polypeptide(L)'
;MMPLRRFTIHQPKTIAEASQMLAEFGEKGRLYAGGTELLLAMKHDLLRYEHLVDVKTIPDLNKIELKNGALMIGSTATHRAIERSAVVKQNLPVLAEMETQVANVRVRASGTLGGNLCFAEPHSDPATLLVALGARAQVQGKSGTKTVAIDKLITGAYETSLAADEILSGVAITLPAKSQRAAYLKFQLKERPTLGLALVLDVDRDKITAAKAVVGSVSALPTQADQANALLVGVKTQVEKQLPDAAAVLAQAADPVDDLEGSAEYKRHLIGVFLKRAFARALR
;
A
#
# COMPACT_ATOMS: atom_id res chain seq x y z
N MET A 1 3.67 22.11 21.38
CA MET A 1 3.69 20.65 21.13
C MET A 1 3.72 19.98 22.48
N MET A 2 2.72 19.19 22.84
CA MET A 2 2.69 18.49 24.13
C MET A 2 3.76 17.42 24.17
N PRO A 3 4.39 17.15 25.34
CA PRO A 3 5.28 16.01 25.48
C PRO A 3 4.47 14.71 25.32
N LEU A 4 5.10 13.69 24.74
CA LEU A 4 4.50 12.34 24.71
C LEU A 4 4.15 11.89 26.13
N ARG A 5 2.97 11.30 26.30
CA ARG A 5 2.62 10.61 27.55
C ARG A 5 3.57 9.46 27.79
N ARG A 6 3.77 9.08 29.02
CA ARG A 6 4.63 7.92 29.37
C ARG A 6 4.02 6.63 28.79
N PHE A 7 4.87 5.80 28.23
CA PHE A 7 4.57 4.44 27.76
C PHE A 7 5.78 3.54 27.99
N THR A 8 5.54 2.24 28.01
CA THR A 8 6.60 1.22 28.09
C THR A 8 6.81 0.60 26.72
N ILE A 9 8.07 0.41 26.32
CA ILE A 9 8.43 -0.31 25.09
C ILE A 9 8.76 -1.75 25.47
N HIS A 10 8.12 -2.71 24.81
CA HIS A 10 8.34 -4.13 24.90
C HIS A 10 9.04 -4.64 23.64
N GLN A 11 10.01 -5.53 23.79
CA GLN A 11 10.87 -6.01 22.70
C GLN A 11 10.78 -7.53 22.56
N PRO A 12 9.68 -8.06 22.00
CA PRO A 12 9.51 -9.50 21.78
C PRO A 12 10.57 -10.02 20.82
N LYS A 13 10.87 -11.31 20.93
CA LYS A 13 11.81 -12.00 20.04
C LYS A 13 11.12 -12.86 18.99
N THR A 14 9.82 -13.08 19.14
CA THR A 14 9.00 -13.85 18.21
C THR A 14 7.66 -13.17 17.96
N ILE A 15 7.01 -13.50 16.83
CA ILE A 15 5.65 -13.03 16.53
C ILE A 15 4.66 -13.58 17.56
N ALA A 16 4.84 -14.83 18.01
CA ALA A 16 3.99 -15.43 19.04
C ALA A 16 4.03 -14.66 20.35
N GLU A 17 5.23 -14.25 20.80
CA GLU A 17 5.40 -13.41 21.99
C GLU A 17 4.74 -12.02 21.80
N ALA A 18 4.93 -11.39 20.64
CA ALA A 18 4.28 -10.11 20.33
C ALA A 18 2.75 -10.22 20.32
N SER A 19 2.21 -11.29 19.73
CA SER A 19 0.78 -11.57 19.68
C SER A 19 0.20 -11.81 21.10
N GLN A 20 0.95 -12.51 21.96
CA GLN A 20 0.57 -12.71 23.35
C GLN A 20 0.53 -11.40 24.13
N MET A 21 1.56 -10.54 23.98
CA MET A 21 1.61 -9.22 24.62
C MET A 21 0.43 -8.34 24.20
N LEU A 22 0.08 -8.32 22.90
CA LEU A 22 -1.10 -7.58 22.42
C LEU A 22 -2.39 -8.06 23.07
N ALA A 23 -2.56 -9.38 23.21
CA ALA A 23 -3.75 -9.94 23.86
C ALA A 23 -3.81 -9.60 25.36
N GLU A 24 -2.65 -9.52 26.04
CA GLU A 24 -2.57 -9.15 27.46
C GLU A 24 -2.84 -7.66 27.68
N PHE A 25 -2.29 -6.79 26.81
CA PHE A 25 -2.43 -5.33 26.94
C PHE A 25 -3.78 -4.82 26.41
N GLY A 26 -4.43 -5.57 25.51
CA GLY A 26 -5.69 -5.16 24.90
C GLY A 26 -5.60 -3.78 24.26
N GLU A 27 -6.59 -2.92 24.50
CA GLU A 27 -6.65 -1.56 23.93
C GLU A 27 -5.51 -0.62 24.40
N LYS A 28 -4.82 -0.97 25.49
CA LYS A 28 -3.67 -0.20 26.00
C LYS A 28 -2.36 -0.49 25.26
N GLY A 29 -2.34 -1.59 24.48
CA GLY A 29 -1.19 -2.04 23.70
C GLY A 29 -1.29 -1.69 22.23
N ARG A 30 -0.15 -1.39 21.59
CA ARG A 30 -0.09 -1.21 20.13
C ARG A 30 1.25 -1.72 19.58
N LEU A 31 1.21 -2.33 18.39
CA LEU A 31 2.43 -2.65 17.65
C LEU A 31 3.16 -1.36 17.26
N TYR A 32 4.47 -1.41 17.39
CA TYR A 32 5.38 -0.34 17.03
C TYR A 32 6.43 -0.86 16.05
N ALA A 33 6.57 -0.17 14.92
CA ALA A 33 7.62 -0.40 13.93
C ALA A 33 8.33 0.92 13.60
N GLY A 34 8.06 1.54 12.45
CA GLY A 34 8.67 2.82 12.05
C GLY A 34 8.27 4.02 12.90
N GLY A 35 7.05 4.00 13.44
CA GLY A 35 6.52 5.03 14.36
C GLY A 35 6.20 6.38 13.71
N THR A 36 6.35 6.53 12.40
CA THR A 36 6.22 7.82 11.70
C THR A 36 4.82 8.42 11.79
N GLU A 37 3.78 7.59 11.81
CA GLU A 37 2.40 8.03 12.01
C GLU A 37 1.95 7.84 13.47
N LEU A 38 2.22 6.66 14.05
CA LEU A 38 1.78 6.33 15.41
C LEU A 38 2.26 7.35 16.45
N LEU A 39 3.56 7.66 16.47
CA LEU A 39 4.11 8.60 17.46
C LEU A 39 3.63 10.03 17.19
N LEU A 40 3.36 10.39 15.94
CA LEU A 40 2.78 11.68 15.60
C LEU A 40 1.35 11.81 16.14
N ALA A 41 0.52 10.80 15.92
CA ALA A 41 -0.84 10.74 16.47
C ALA A 41 -0.84 10.76 18.02
N MET A 42 0.10 10.05 18.65
CA MET A 42 0.27 10.10 20.11
C MET A 42 0.73 11.49 20.61
N LYS A 43 1.59 12.19 19.89
CA LYS A 43 2.02 13.57 20.21
C LYS A 43 0.88 14.57 20.13
N HIS A 44 -0.07 14.35 19.24
CA HIS A 44 -1.27 15.17 19.09
C HIS A 44 -2.42 14.73 20.01
N ASP A 45 -2.17 13.74 20.88
CA ASP A 45 -3.15 13.15 21.82
C ASP A 45 -4.39 12.54 21.12
N LEU A 46 -4.24 12.19 19.85
CA LEU A 46 -5.28 11.51 19.06
C LEU A 46 -5.33 10.01 19.38
N LEU A 47 -4.19 9.43 19.74
CA LEU A 47 -4.06 8.03 20.18
C LEU A 47 -3.32 7.96 21.51
N ARG A 48 -3.74 7.02 22.37
CA ARG A 48 -3.21 6.86 23.72
C ARG A 48 -2.94 5.38 23.99
N TYR A 49 -1.66 5.02 24.10
CA TYR A 49 -1.23 3.67 24.44
C TYR A 49 -0.26 3.72 25.63
N GLU A 50 -0.39 2.74 26.54
CA GLU A 50 0.50 2.57 27.69
C GLU A 50 1.68 1.62 27.35
N HIS A 51 1.48 0.74 26.34
CA HIS A 51 2.43 -0.28 25.94
C HIS A 51 2.65 -0.26 24.42
N LEU A 52 3.90 -0.11 24.00
CA LEU A 52 4.31 -0.25 22.59
C LEU A 52 5.11 -1.54 22.42
N VAL A 53 4.65 -2.43 21.54
CA VAL A 53 5.30 -3.70 21.22
C VAL A 53 6.15 -3.52 19.98
N ASP A 54 7.48 -3.43 20.16
CA ASP A 54 8.43 -3.16 19.07
C ASP A 54 8.75 -4.43 18.27
N VAL A 55 8.12 -4.57 17.12
CA VAL A 55 8.31 -5.73 16.24
C VAL A 55 9.59 -5.69 15.42
N LYS A 56 10.34 -4.60 15.42
CA LYS A 56 11.66 -4.51 14.73
C LYS A 56 12.72 -5.42 15.36
N THR A 57 12.51 -5.83 16.60
CA THR A 57 13.39 -6.74 17.32
C THR A 57 13.20 -8.20 16.97
N ILE A 58 12.14 -8.53 16.22
CA ILE A 58 11.84 -9.88 15.75
C ILE A 58 12.70 -10.16 14.51
N PRO A 59 13.53 -11.22 14.52
CA PRO A 59 14.35 -11.58 13.37
C PRO A 59 13.52 -11.78 12.10
N ASP A 60 14.14 -11.46 10.97
CA ASP A 60 13.64 -11.74 9.62
C ASP A 60 12.42 -10.93 9.15
N LEU A 61 11.78 -10.15 10.01
CA LEU A 61 10.66 -9.31 9.62
C LEU A 61 11.05 -8.12 8.70
N ASN A 62 12.34 -7.89 8.48
CA ASN A 62 12.84 -6.87 7.55
C ASN A 62 13.41 -7.44 6.25
N LYS A 63 13.36 -8.76 6.04
CA LYS A 63 13.92 -9.40 4.86
C LYS A 63 13.17 -9.04 3.58
N ILE A 64 13.95 -8.91 2.50
CA ILE A 64 13.45 -8.74 1.13
C ILE A 64 14.12 -9.80 0.29
N GLU A 65 13.35 -10.78 -0.15
CA GLU A 65 13.89 -11.95 -0.85
C GLU A 65 12.92 -12.50 -1.91
N LEU A 66 13.47 -13.28 -2.85
CA LEU A 66 12.67 -14.08 -3.76
C LEU A 66 12.46 -15.47 -3.17
N LYS A 67 11.20 -15.89 -3.09
CA LYS A 67 10.85 -17.22 -2.59
C LYS A 67 9.63 -17.75 -3.34
N ASN A 68 9.72 -18.97 -3.85
CA ASN A 68 8.62 -19.67 -4.54
C ASN A 68 7.96 -18.85 -5.67
N GLY A 69 8.75 -18.12 -6.46
CA GLY A 69 8.25 -17.30 -7.56
C GLY A 69 7.58 -15.98 -7.14
N ALA A 70 7.70 -15.59 -5.88
CA ALA A 70 7.19 -14.34 -5.35
C ALA A 70 8.31 -13.50 -4.73
N LEU A 71 8.15 -12.19 -4.78
CA LEU A 71 8.91 -11.23 -4.00
C LEU A 71 8.27 -11.16 -2.60
N MET A 72 9.03 -11.59 -1.59
CA MET A 72 8.63 -11.53 -0.19
C MET A 72 9.26 -10.31 0.46
N ILE A 73 8.44 -9.48 1.10
CA ILE A 73 8.88 -8.27 1.80
C ILE A 73 8.38 -8.37 3.24
N GLY A 74 9.29 -8.45 4.19
CA GLY A 74 8.96 -8.47 5.61
C GLY A 74 8.31 -7.17 6.07
N SER A 75 7.42 -7.25 7.05
CA SER A 75 6.59 -6.10 7.50
C SER A 75 7.40 -4.94 8.07
N THR A 76 8.59 -5.20 8.62
CA THR A 76 9.47 -4.15 9.16
C THR A 76 10.50 -3.66 8.15
N ALA A 77 10.47 -4.13 6.89
CA ALA A 77 11.26 -3.55 5.82
C ALA A 77 10.87 -2.07 5.64
N THR A 78 11.85 -1.18 5.71
CA THR A 78 11.60 0.26 5.55
C THR A 78 11.36 0.60 4.08
N HIS A 79 10.59 1.66 3.82
CA HIS A 79 10.42 2.18 2.46
C HIS A 79 11.76 2.42 1.76
N ARG A 80 12.76 2.95 2.50
CA ARG A 80 14.11 3.15 1.97
C ARG A 80 14.85 1.84 1.66
N ALA A 81 14.64 0.79 2.45
CA ALA A 81 15.23 -0.53 2.17
C ALA A 81 14.64 -1.11 0.89
N ILE A 82 13.32 -1.00 0.67
CA ILE A 82 12.63 -1.46 -0.54
C ILE A 82 13.10 -0.63 -1.75
N GLU A 83 13.10 0.71 -1.65
CA GLU A 83 13.60 1.65 -2.67
C GLU A 83 15.00 1.27 -3.18
N ARG A 84 15.88 0.84 -2.28
CA ARG A 84 17.30 0.56 -2.59
C ARG A 84 17.61 -0.90 -2.89
N SER A 85 16.68 -1.80 -2.62
CA SER A 85 16.88 -3.23 -2.81
C SER A 85 17.18 -3.57 -4.26
N ALA A 86 18.33 -4.23 -4.50
CA ALA A 86 18.68 -4.74 -5.82
C ALA A 86 17.66 -5.79 -6.28
N VAL A 87 17.17 -6.63 -5.36
CA VAL A 87 16.16 -7.65 -5.65
C VAL A 87 14.86 -7.02 -6.15
N VAL A 88 14.39 -5.94 -5.50
CA VAL A 88 13.18 -5.21 -5.94
C VAL A 88 13.40 -4.54 -7.28
N LYS A 89 14.52 -3.82 -7.46
CA LYS A 89 14.82 -3.10 -8.71
C LYS A 89 14.89 -4.03 -9.92
N GLN A 90 15.45 -5.23 -9.75
CA GLN A 90 15.59 -6.19 -10.84
C GLN A 90 14.28 -6.90 -11.19
N ASN A 91 13.42 -7.18 -10.22
CA ASN A 91 12.26 -8.04 -10.40
C ASN A 91 10.92 -7.29 -10.42
N LEU A 92 10.85 -6.13 -9.79
CA LEU A 92 9.63 -5.32 -9.70
C LEU A 92 9.99 -3.82 -9.64
N PRO A 93 10.60 -3.25 -10.70
CA PRO A 93 11.11 -1.88 -10.70
C PRO A 93 10.05 -0.83 -10.38
N VAL A 94 8.80 -1.04 -10.78
CA VAL A 94 7.68 -0.14 -10.47
C VAL A 94 7.49 0.06 -8.96
N LEU A 95 7.74 -0.97 -8.13
CA LEU A 95 7.67 -0.87 -6.68
C LEU A 95 8.82 -0.01 -6.14
N ALA A 96 10.06 -0.23 -6.62
CA ALA A 96 11.19 0.59 -6.20
C ALA A 96 11.00 2.07 -6.59
N GLU A 97 10.44 2.33 -7.78
CA GLU A 97 10.12 3.70 -8.24
C GLU A 97 9.03 4.35 -7.38
N MET A 98 7.95 3.63 -7.08
CA MET A 98 6.88 4.12 -6.22
C MET A 98 7.42 4.47 -4.83
N GLU A 99 8.26 3.62 -4.25
CA GLU A 99 8.85 3.84 -2.94
C GLU A 99 9.71 5.11 -2.86
N THR A 100 10.32 5.58 -3.96
CA THR A 100 11.03 6.86 -3.99
C THR A 100 10.12 8.06 -3.75
N GLN A 101 8.82 7.91 -4.00
CA GLN A 101 7.80 8.95 -3.93
C GLN A 101 7.05 8.97 -2.60
N VAL A 102 7.25 7.95 -1.73
CA VAL A 102 6.59 7.88 -0.42
C VAL A 102 7.14 8.99 0.48
N ALA A 103 6.26 9.89 0.92
CA ALA A 103 6.55 10.97 1.86
C ALA A 103 7.93 11.64 1.59
N ASN A 104 8.74 11.82 2.62
CA ASN A 104 10.10 12.37 2.54
C ASN A 104 11.16 11.36 2.97
N VAL A 105 12.44 11.68 2.77
CA VAL A 105 13.56 10.77 3.05
C VAL A 105 13.64 10.32 4.51
N ARG A 106 13.23 11.15 5.47
CA ARG A 106 13.24 10.81 6.90
C ARG A 106 12.18 9.78 7.21
N VAL A 107 10.97 9.98 6.67
CA VAL A 107 9.86 9.03 6.79
C VAL A 107 10.24 7.70 6.14
N ARG A 108 10.79 7.71 4.93
CA ARG A 108 11.22 6.47 4.25
C ARG A 108 12.33 5.71 4.99
N ALA A 109 13.20 6.41 5.70
CA ALA A 109 14.27 5.78 6.48
C ALA A 109 13.78 5.01 7.72
N SER A 110 12.63 5.39 8.27
CA SER A 110 12.05 4.82 9.50
C SER A 110 10.73 4.09 9.24
N GLY A 111 9.85 4.65 8.41
CA GLY A 111 8.56 4.07 8.07
C GLY A 111 8.72 2.73 7.37
N THR A 112 7.84 1.78 7.69
CA THR A 112 7.90 0.40 7.20
C THR A 112 6.68 0.06 6.37
N LEU A 113 6.81 -0.90 5.46
CA LEU A 113 5.71 -1.35 4.61
C LEU A 113 4.53 -1.86 5.46
N GLY A 114 4.81 -2.71 6.45
CA GLY A 114 3.78 -3.23 7.35
C GLY A 114 3.13 -2.13 8.19
N GLY A 115 3.93 -1.19 8.70
CA GLY A 115 3.42 -0.03 9.45
C GLY A 115 2.48 0.84 8.60
N ASN A 116 2.83 1.08 7.33
CA ASN A 116 2.00 1.82 6.39
C ASN A 116 0.66 1.12 6.14
N LEU A 117 0.68 -0.18 5.80
CA LEU A 117 -0.53 -0.96 5.53
C LEU A 117 -1.44 -1.12 6.75
N CYS A 118 -0.84 -1.32 7.96
CA CYS A 118 -1.60 -1.48 9.20
C CYS A 118 -2.12 -0.16 9.79
N PHE A 119 -1.49 0.96 9.45
CA PHE A 119 -2.02 2.28 9.80
C PHE A 119 -3.20 2.66 8.91
N ALA A 120 -3.23 2.14 7.68
CA ALA A 120 -4.32 2.27 6.71
C ALA A 120 -4.74 3.72 6.47
N GLU A 121 -3.76 4.63 6.35
CA GLU A 121 -4.02 6.02 6.00
C GLU A 121 -4.49 6.11 4.54
N PRO A 122 -5.64 6.78 4.24
CA PRO A 122 -6.22 6.83 2.89
C PRO A 122 -5.26 7.33 1.80
N HIS A 123 -4.39 8.28 2.12
CA HIS A 123 -3.41 8.84 1.19
C HIS A 123 -2.12 8.02 1.12
N SER A 124 -2.24 6.68 1.05
CA SER A 124 -1.13 5.73 1.04
C SER A 124 -0.77 5.30 -0.39
N ASP A 125 0.48 5.58 -0.81
CA ASP A 125 1.00 5.13 -2.10
C ASP A 125 1.12 3.59 -2.20
N PRO A 126 1.73 2.88 -1.20
CA PRO A 126 1.94 1.44 -1.25
C PRO A 126 0.67 0.62 -1.44
N ALA A 127 -0.40 0.97 -0.71
CA ALA A 127 -1.67 0.23 -0.79
C ALA A 127 -2.23 0.20 -2.23
N THR A 128 -2.22 1.34 -2.91
CA THR A 128 -2.71 1.49 -4.29
C THR A 128 -1.96 0.57 -5.26
N LEU A 129 -0.63 0.60 -5.23
CA LEU A 129 0.18 -0.23 -6.11
C LEU A 129 0.07 -1.72 -5.76
N LEU A 130 0.09 -2.06 -4.48
CA LEU A 130 0.01 -3.45 -4.03
C LEU A 130 -1.33 -4.11 -4.37
N VAL A 131 -2.44 -3.37 -4.32
CA VAL A 131 -3.75 -3.83 -4.81
C VAL A 131 -3.69 -4.10 -6.32
N ALA A 132 -3.10 -3.20 -7.11
CA ALA A 132 -2.97 -3.40 -8.56
C ALA A 132 -2.13 -4.64 -8.90
N LEU A 133 -1.06 -4.88 -8.15
CA LEU A 133 -0.17 -6.04 -8.31
C LEU A 133 -0.76 -7.34 -7.76
N GLY A 134 -1.94 -7.32 -7.14
CA GLY A 134 -2.55 -8.50 -6.53
C GLY A 134 -1.76 -9.04 -5.34
N ALA A 135 -1.06 -8.19 -4.62
CA ALA A 135 -0.24 -8.55 -3.49
C ALA A 135 -1.06 -9.14 -2.33
N ARG A 136 -0.42 -9.97 -1.53
CA ARG A 136 -1.05 -10.67 -0.40
C ARG A 136 -0.29 -10.44 0.89
N ALA A 137 -1.01 -10.05 1.92
CA ALA A 137 -0.51 -9.93 3.29
C ALA A 137 -0.34 -11.30 3.92
N GLN A 138 0.82 -11.54 4.56
CA GLN A 138 1.07 -12.70 5.42
C GLN A 138 0.75 -12.29 6.86
N VAL A 139 -0.23 -12.93 7.47
CA VAL A 139 -0.73 -12.58 8.80
C VAL A 139 -0.52 -13.76 9.76
N GLN A 140 -0.03 -13.47 10.95
CA GLN A 140 0.16 -14.48 12.00
C GLN A 140 -0.49 -14.00 13.30
N GLY A 141 -1.11 -14.91 14.02
CA GLY A 141 -1.75 -14.69 15.32
C GLY A 141 -1.86 -16.00 16.10
N LYS A 142 -2.55 -15.98 17.22
CA LYS A 142 -2.78 -17.19 18.04
C LYS A 142 -3.46 -18.33 17.28
N SER A 143 -4.32 -17.98 16.31
CA SER A 143 -5.05 -18.95 15.46
C SER A 143 -4.21 -19.54 14.33
N GLY A 144 -2.92 -19.18 14.22
CA GLY A 144 -2.02 -19.65 13.18
C GLY A 144 -1.69 -18.58 12.14
N THR A 145 -1.35 -19.03 10.92
CA THR A 145 -0.96 -18.16 9.80
C THR A 145 -2.05 -18.15 8.73
N LYS A 146 -2.37 -16.99 8.21
CA LYS A 146 -3.28 -16.83 7.07
C LYS A 146 -2.71 -15.85 6.05
N THR A 147 -3.25 -15.89 4.85
CA THR A 147 -2.90 -14.97 3.76
C THR A 147 -4.14 -14.19 3.34
N VAL A 148 -4.05 -12.86 3.33
CA VAL A 148 -5.15 -11.95 3.01
C VAL A 148 -4.75 -11.09 1.81
N ALA A 149 -5.63 -10.90 0.83
CA ALA A 149 -5.37 -9.96 -0.27
C ALA A 149 -5.33 -8.51 0.28
N ILE A 150 -4.49 -7.64 -0.28
CA ILE A 150 -4.32 -6.27 0.26
C ILE A 150 -5.64 -5.47 0.19
N ASP A 151 -6.47 -5.68 -0.82
CA ASP A 151 -7.80 -5.08 -0.94
C ASP A 151 -8.83 -5.59 0.10
N LYS A 152 -8.50 -6.68 0.80
CA LYS A 152 -9.30 -7.22 1.92
C LYS A 152 -8.64 -6.98 3.28
N LEU A 153 -7.37 -6.56 3.27
CA LEU A 153 -6.66 -6.19 4.48
C LEU A 153 -7.14 -4.83 4.99
N ILE A 154 -7.22 -3.83 4.10
CA ILE A 154 -7.67 -2.46 4.42
C ILE A 154 -9.18 -2.41 4.23
N THR A 155 -9.91 -2.12 5.31
CA THR A 155 -11.38 -2.15 5.35
C THR A 155 -12.02 -0.77 5.44
N GLY A 156 -11.23 0.25 5.79
CA GLY A 156 -11.66 1.63 5.93
C GLY A 156 -10.48 2.57 6.19
N ALA A 157 -10.77 3.85 6.33
CA ALA A 157 -9.76 4.82 6.74
C ALA A 157 -9.28 4.49 8.16
N TYR A 158 -7.98 4.19 8.30
CA TYR A 158 -7.34 3.78 9.55
C TYR A 158 -7.87 2.44 10.12
N GLU A 159 -8.48 1.60 9.26
CA GLU A 159 -9.06 0.33 9.64
C GLU A 159 -8.52 -0.83 8.81
N THR A 160 -8.30 -1.96 9.47
CA THR A 160 -7.87 -3.21 8.83
C THR A 160 -8.69 -4.40 9.33
N SER A 161 -8.71 -5.48 8.56
CA SER A 161 -9.36 -6.75 8.91
C SER A 161 -8.57 -7.59 9.93
N LEU A 162 -7.47 -7.08 10.47
CA LEU A 162 -6.67 -7.79 11.46
C LEU A 162 -7.38 -7.84 12.80
N ALA A 163 -7.42 -9.04 13.42
CA ALA A 163 -7.82 -9.17 14.80
C ALA A 163 -6.78 -8.54 15.75
N ALA A 164 -7.17 -8.28 16.98
CA ALA A 164 -6.35 -7.56 17.96
C ALA A 164 -4.99 -8.22 18.26
N ASP A 165 -4.89 -9.55 18.14
CA ASP A 165 -3.68 -10.34 18.34
C ASP A 165 -2.96 -10.72 17.04
N GLU A 166 -3.50 -10.32 15.89
CA GLU A 166 -2.92 -10.62 14.58
C GLU A 166 -1.86 -9.61 14.16
N ILE A 167 -0.78 -10.12 13.60
CA ILE A 167 0.40 -9.37 13.21
C ILE A 167 0.66 -9.60 11.71
N LEU A 168 0.75 -8.52 10.95
CA LEU A 168 1.25 -8.56 9.59
C LEU A 168 2.74 -8.88 9.62
N SER A 169 3.13 -10.07 9.16
CA SER A 169 4.52 -10.52 9.12
C SER A 169 5.24 -10.13 7.83
N GLY A 170 4.51 -9.91 6.75
CA GLY A 170 5.08 -9.52 5.46
C GLY A 170 4.05 -9.45 4.35
N VAL A 171 4.54 -9.12 3.16
CA VAL A 171 3.76 -9.04 1.91
C VAL A 171 4.42 -9.93 0.86
N ALA A 172 3.61 -10.74 0.18
CA ALA A 172 4.00 -11.54 -0.95
C ALA A 172 3.45 -10.93 -2.24
N ILE A 173 4.30 -10.74 -3.22
CA ILE A 173 3.95 -10.21 -4.55
C ILE A 173 4.41 -11.23 -5.58
N THR A 174 3.46 -11.83 -6.31
CA THR A 174 3.81 -12.73 -7.42
C THR A 174 4.60 -11.95 -8.46
N LEU A 175 5.73 -12.51 -8.91
CA LEU A 175 6.54 -11.84 -9.91
C LEU A 175 5.77 -11.70 -11.22
N PRO A 176 5.88 -10.53 -11.88
CA PRO A 176 5.19 -10.29 -13.14
C PRO A 176 5.70 -11.23 -14.25
N ALA A 177 4.81 -11.71 -15.09
CA ALA A 177 5.17 -12.37 -16.31
C ALA A 177 5.90 -11.39 -17.26
N LYS A 178 6.68 -11.90 -18.22
CA LYS A 178 7.38 -11.05 -19.20
C LYS A 178 6.45 -10.17 -20.04
N SER A 179 5.20 -10.58 -20.21
CA SER A 179 4.13 -9.83 -20.88
C SER A 179 3.58 -8.70 -20.04
N GLN A 180 3.77 -8.75 -18.72
CA GLN A 180 3.16 -7.78 -17.80
C GLN A 180 3.92 -6.45 -17.81
N ARG A 181 3.16 -5.39 -17.86
CA ARG A 181 3.62 -4.00 -17.78
C ARG A 181 2.91 -3.30 -16.65
N ALA A 182 3.64 -2.51 -15.87
CA ALA A 182 3.06 -1.80 -14.75
C ALA A 182 3.56 -0.35 -14.71
N ALA A 183 2.69 0.55 -14.30
CA ALA A 183 3.02 1.94 -14.04
C ALA A 183 2.34 2.41 -12.74
N TYR A 184 3.05 3.20 -11.97
CA TYR A 184 2.50 3.96 -10.86
C TYR A 184 2.76 5.44 -11.10
N LEU A 185 1.74 6.25 -10.95
CA LEU A 185 1.82 7.70 -11.06
C LEU A 185 1.13 8.34 -9.86
N LYS A 186 1.74 9.39 -9.37
CA LYS A 186 1.27 10.17 -8.24
C LYS A 186 1.13 11.63 -8.60
N PHE A 187 0.08 12.26 -8.10
CA PHE A 187 -0.05 13.71 -8.04
C PHE A 187 -0.15 14.15 -6.59
N GLN A 188 0.60 15.17 -6.23
CA GLN A 188 0.58 15.76 -4.90
C GLN A 188 0.81 17.27 -4.99
N LEU A 189 0.12 18.01 -4.14
CA LEU A 189 0.33 19.45 -3.94
C LEU A 189 1.24 19.71 -2.73
N LYS A 190 1.19 18.82 -1.74
CA LYS A 190 1.96 18.86 -0.51
C LYS A 190 2.66 17.51 -0.28
N GLU A 191 2.84 17.09 0.96
CA GLU A 191 3.51 15.82 1.29
C GLU A 191 2.65 14.58 1.00
N ARG A 192 1.32 14.71 1.13
CA ARG A 192 0.37 13.62 0.86
C ARG A 192 -0.12 13.65 -0.58
N PRO A 193 -0.36 12.49 -1.20
CA PRO A 193 -0.91 12.46 -2.55
C PRO A 193 -2.37 12.94 -2.59
N THR A 194 -2.67 13.79 -3.57
CA THR A 194 -4.04 14.08 -3.98
C THR A 194 -4.63 12.87 -4.73
N LEU A 195 -3.77 12.18 -5.48
CA LEU A 195 -4.12 11.00 -6.25
C LEU A 195 -2.90 10.10 -6.44
N GLY A 196 -3.08 8.80 -6.23
CA GLY A 196 -2.21 7.75 -6.71
C GLY A 196 -2.95 6.89 -7.73
N LEU A 197 -2.31 6.55 -8.86
CA LEU A 197 -2.88 5.66 -9.86
C LEU A 197 -1.89 4.59 -10.26
N ALA A 198 -2.27 3.34 -10.05
CA ALA A 198 -1.55 2.15 -10.49
C ALA A 198 -2.27 1.50 -11.66
N LEU A 199 -1.52 1.12 -12.69
CA LEU A 199 -2.01 0.39 -13.86
C LEU A 199 -1.11 -0.80 -14.12
N VAL A 200 -1.71 -1.98 -14.21
CA VAL A 200 -1.05 -3.23 -14.59
C VAL A 200 -1.74 -3.76 -15.85
N LEU A 201 -0.96 -4.08 -16.87
CA LEU A 201 -1.43 -4.57 -18.17
C LEU A 201 -0.70 -5.86 -18.53
N ASP A 202 -1.41 -6.89 -18.97
CA ASP A 202 -0.84 -8.01 -19.68
C ASP A 202 -0.94 -7.75 -21.17
N VAL A 203 0.23 -7.75 -21.85
CA VAL A 203 0.34 -7.31 -23.24
C VAL A 203 0.88 -8.45 -24.11
N ASP A 204 0.11 -8.83 -25.11
CA ASP A 204 0.54 -9.73 -26.17
C ASP A 204 0.53 -8.97 -27.50
N ARG A 205 1.73 -8.65 -28.00
CA ARG A 205 1.98 -7.86 -29.22
C ARG A 205 1.23 -6.52 -29.21
N ASP A 206 0.16 -6.39 -30.00
CA ASP A 206 -0.67 -5.19 -30.12
C ASP A 206 -1.93 -5.23 -29.26
N LYS A 207 -2.12 -6.31 -28.49
CA LYS A 207 -3.31 -6.52 -27.66
C LYS A 207 -3.00 -6.46 -26.17
N ILE A 208 -3.93 -5.91 -25.41
CA ILE A 208 -3.99 -6.00 -23.96
C ILE A 208 -4.95 -7.14 -23.64
N THR A 209 -4.45 -8.18 -22.99
CA THR A 209 -5.22 -9.40 -22.67
C THR A 209 -5.81 -9.36 -21.28
N ALA A 210 -5.22 -8.57 -20.37
CA ALA A 210 -5.75 -8.28 -19.06
C ALA A 210 -5.30 -6.88 -18.59
N ALA A 211 -6.13 -6.23 -17.80
CA ALA A 211 -5.82 -4.92 -17.24
C ALA A 211 -6.36 -4.80 -15.82
N LYS A 212 -5.63 -4.07 -14.98
CA LYS A 212 -6.06 -3.70 -13.64
C LYS A 212 -5.63 -2.27 -13.34
N ALA A 213 -6.60 -1.37 -13.26
CA ALA A 213 -6.43 0.01 -12.87
C ALA A 213 -6.93 0.19 -11.44
N VAL A 214 -6.08 0.78 -10.59
CA VAL A 214 -6.42 1.09 -9.19
C VAL A 214 -6.12 2.55 -8.93
N VAL A 215 -7.08 3.27 -8.38
CA VAL A 215 -6.90 4.64 -7.92
C VAL A 215 -6.95 4.68 -6.39
N GLY A 216 -6.06 5.43 -5.78
CA GLY A 216 -6.00 5.66 -4.34
C GLY A 216 -5.87 7.13 -4.01
N SER A 217 -5.96 7.45 -2.75
CA SER A 217 -5.84 8.81 -2.19
C SER A 217 -6.98 9.77 -2.54
N VAL A 218 -8.00 9.30 -3.22
CA VAL A 218 -9.16 10.12 -3.59
C VAL A 218 -10.38 9.89 -2.69
N SER A 219 -10.36 8.76 -1.99
CA SER A 219 -11.39 8.30 -1.03
C SER A 219 -10.76 7.40 0.03
N ALA A 220 -11.56 6.79 0.88
CA ALA A 220 -11.07 5.99 2.02
C ALA A 220 -10.24 4.77 1.63
N LEU A 221 -10.49 4.17 0.47
CA LEU A 221 -9.87 2.92 0.04
C LEU A 221 -9.26 3.02 -1.37
N PRO A 222 -8.16 2.28 -1.63
CA PRO A 222 -7.75 2.03 -3.01
C PRO A 222 -8.85 1.29 -3.77
N THR A 223 -9.31 1.87 -4.87
CA THR A 223 -10.49 1.40 -5.60
C THR A 223 -10.14 0.96 -7.01
N GLN A 224 -10.74 -0.15 -7.43
CA GLN A 224 -10.76 -0.67 -8.79
C GLN A 224 -12.20 -0.90 -9.22
N ALA A 225 -12.43 -1.00 -10.53
CA ALA A 225 -13.73 -1.33 -11.08
C ALA A 225 -13.57 -2.33 -12.23
N ASP A 226 -14.27 -3.47 -12.16
CA ASP A 226 -14.15 -4.52 -13.18
C ASP A 226 -14.62 -4.01 -14.55
N GLN A 227 -15.64 -3.14 -14.58
CA GLN A 227 -16.11 -2.51 -15.81
C GLN A 227 -15.05 -1.58 -16.42
N ALA A 228 -14.33 -0.81 -15.61
CA ALA A 228 -13.20 0.01 -16.08
C ALA A 228 -12.06 -0.87 -16.61
N ASN A 229 -11.72 -1.95 -15.90
CA ASN A 229 -10.71 -2.90 -16.32
C ASN A 229 -11.07 -3.59 -17.65
N ALA A 230 -12.34 -3.94 -17.86
CA ALA A 230 -12.82 -4.53 -19.11
C ALA A 230 -12.65 -3.58 -20.32
N LEU A 231 -12.86 -2.27 -20.14
CA LEU A 231 -12.61 -1.26 -21.17
C LEU A 231 -11.14 -1.10 -21.55
N LEU A 232 -10.24 -1.55 -20.70
CA LEU A 232 -8.78 -1.52 -20.93
C LEU A 232 -8.26 -2.80 -21.60
N VAL A 233 -9.12 -3.73 -22.00
CA VAL A 233 -8.77 -4.98 -22.70
C VAL A 233 -9.14 -4.88 -24.18
N GLY A 234 -8.23 -5.32 -25.07
CA GLY A 234 -8.43 -5.26 -26.51
C GLY A 234 -7.21 -4.79 -27.29
N VAL A 235 -7.39 -4.40 -28.53
CA VAL A 235 -6.33 -3.81 -29.35
C VAL A 235 -5.92 -2.46 -28.78
N LYS A 236 -4.61 -2.21 -28.64
CA LYS A 236 -4.08 -1.00 -27.98
C LYS A 236 -4.69 0.31 -28.51
N THR A 237 -4.83 0.45 -29.82
CA THR A 237 -5.40 1.66 -30.43
C THR A 237 -6.90 1.84 -30.16
N GLN A 238 -7.64 0.75 -29.90
CA GLN A 238 -9.03 0.81 -29.47
C GLN A 238 -9.12 1.15 -27.98
N VAL A 239 -8.30 0.51 -27.14
CA VAL A 239 -8.22 0.80 -25.71
C VAL A 239 -7.85 2.27 -25.48
N GLU A 240 -6.93 2.84 -26.27
CA GLU A 240 -6.56 4.25 -26.13
C GLU A 240 -7.78 5.20 -26.35
N LYS A 241 -8.69 4.85 -27.24
CA LYS A 241 -9.94 5.61 -27.46
C LYS A 241 -10.95 5.43 -26.32
N GLN A 242 -10.89 4.31 -25.60
CA GLN A 242 -11.78 3.98 -24.47
C GLN A 242 -11.27 4.49 -23.12
N LEU A 243 -10.07 5.05 -23.05
CA LEU A 243 -9.51 5.57 -21.79
C LEU A 243 -10.42 6.59 -21.08
N PRO A 244 -11.10 7.53 -21.78
CA PRO A 244 -12.03 8.44 -21.12
C PRO A 244 -13.20 7.72 -20.44
N ASP A 245 -13.78 6.69 -21.08
CA ASP A 245 -14.88 5.92 -20.54
C ASP A 245 -14.44 5.06 -19.35
N ALA A 246 -13.28 4.41 -19.49
CA ALA A 246 -12.67 3.66 -18.38
C ALA A 246 -12.38 4.57 -17.17
N ALA A 247 -11.89 5.79 -17.41
CA ALA A 247 -11.64 6.76 -16.36
C ALA A 247 -12.94 7.24 -15.68
N ALA A 248 -13.99 7.45 -16.43
CA ALA A 248 -15.30 7.85 -15.88
C ALA A 248 -15.89 6.76 -14.97
N VAL A 249 -15.82 5.50 -15.41
CA VAL A 249 -16.25 4.34 -14.60
C VAL A 249 -15.41 4.19 -13.34
N LEU A 250 -14.09 4.32 -13.45
CA LEU A 250 -13.17 4.25 -12.30
C LEU A 250 -13.42 5.40 -11.32
N ALA A 251 -13.64 6.61 -11.80
CA ALA A 251 -13.94 7.78 -10.99
C ALA A 251 -15.29 7.66 -10.26
N GLN A 252 -16.30 7.09 -10.92
CA GLN A 252 -17.59 6.81 -10.30
C GLN A 252 -17.45 5.76 -9.18
N ALA A 253 -16.70 4.69 -9.42
CA ALA A 253 -16.49 3.63 -8.42
C ALA A 253 -15.64 4.12 -7.22
N ALA A 254 -14.69 5.00 -7.45
CA ALA A 254 -13.83 5.55 -6.40
C ALA A 254 -14.53 6.57 -5.51
N ASP A 255 -15.58 7.19 -6.00
CA ASP A 255 -16.37 8.23 -5.31
C ASP A 255 -15.49 9.25 -4.57
N PRO A 256 -14.70 10.07 -5.30
CA PRO A 256 -13.78 11.02 -4.69
C PRO A 256 -14.48 12.01 -3.78
N VAL A 257 -13.84 12.33 -2.64
CA VAL A 257 -14.34 13.28 -1.65
C VAL A 257 -13.52 14.57 -1.61
N ASP A 258 -14.16 15.66 -1.18
CA ASP A 258 -13.48 16.91 -0.88
C ASP A 258 -12.64 16.77 0.39
N ASP A 259 -11.38 17.19 0.33
CA ASP A 259 -10.48 17.23 1.48
C ASP A 259 -9.40 18.31 1.30
N LEU A 260 -8.40 18.32 2.18
CA LEU A 260 -7.28 19.28 2.14
C LEU A 260 -6.38 19.14 0.92
N GLU A 261 -6.46 18.01 0.21
CA GLU A 261 -5.63 17.69 -0.96
C GLU A 261 -6.35 18.01 -2.28
N GLY A 262 -7.62 18.41 -2.25
CA GLY A 262 -8.37 18.87 -3.42
C GLY A 262 -9.86 18.53 -3.39
N SER A 263 -10.62 19.18 -4.31
CA SER A 263 -12.05 18.89 -4.47
C SER A 263 -12.29 17.54 -5.15
N ALA A 264 -13.45 16.94 -4.88
CA ALA A 264 -13.90 15.73 -5.54
C ALA A 264 -13.95 15.87 -7.06
N GLU A 265 -14.39 17.02 -7.56
CA GLU A 265 -14.41 17.33 -9.00
C GLU A 265 -13.00 17.32 -9.59
N TYR A 266 -12.05 17.98 -8.93
CA TYR A 266 -10.66 18.01 -9.36
C TYR A 266 -10.03 16.61 -9.36
N LYS A 267 -10.29 15.81 -8.33
CA LYS A 267 -9.81 14.42 -8.25
C LYS A 267 -10.40 13.56 -9.36
N ARG A 268 -11.69 13.71 -9.71
CA ARG A 268 -12.30 13.03 -10.88
C ARG A 268 -11.60 13.40 -12.18
N HIS A 269 -11.30 14.67 -12.38
CA HIS A 269 -10.55 15.12 -13.55
C HIS A 269 -9.14 14.49 -13.59
N LEU A 270 -8.44 14.47 -12.46
CA LEU A 270 -7.10 13.88 -12.36
C LEU A 270 -7.08 12.40 -12.68
N ILE A 271 -8.11 11.62 -12.31
CA ILE A 271 -8.20 10.19 -12.65
C ILE A 271 -8.09 10.01 -14.17
N GLY A 272 -8.81 10.80 -14.96
CA GLY A 272 -8.75 10.74 -16.43
C GLY A 272 -7.36 11.07 -16.97
N VAL A 273 -6.77 12.15 -16.49
CA VAL A 273 -5.44 12.59 -16.92
C VAL A 273 -4.38 11.53 -16.58
N PHE A 274 -4.44 10.98 -15.36
CA PHE A 274 -3.43 10.05 -14.88
C PHE A 274 -3.61 8.64 -15.46
N LEU A 275 -4.82 8.18 -15.73
CA LEU A 275 -5.05 6.92 -16.44
C LEU A 275 -4.42 6.96 -17.83
N LYS A 276 -4.63 8.05 -18.60
CA LYS A 276 -4.00 8.24 -19.91
C LYS A 276 -2.46 8.24 -19.82
N ARG A 277 -1.90 8.94 -18.84
CA ARG A 277 -0.44 8.99 -18.62
C ARG A 277 0.13 7.65 -18.19
N ALA A 278 -0.56 6.93 -17.30
CA ALA A 278 -0.16 5.59 -16.85
C ALA A 278 -0.20 4.57 -17.99
N PHE A 279 -1.22 4.64 -18.84
CA PHE A 279 -1.32 3.82 -20.04
C PHE A 279 -0.15 4.05 -20.99
N ALA A 280 0.15 5.31 -21.32
CA ALA A 280 1.29 5.64 -22.16
C ALA A 280 2.64 5.25 -21.52
N ARG A 281 2.78 5.31 -20.18
CA ARG A 281 4.00 4.91 -19.47
C ARG A 281 4.15 3.39 -19.44
N ALA A 282 3.10 2.63 -19.20
CA ALA A 282 3.14 1.17 -19.12
C ALA A 282 3.50 0.51 -20.48
N LEU A 283 3.19 1.17 -21.60
CA LEU A 283 3.45 0.65 -22.96
C LEU A 283 4.81 1.08 -23.55
N ARG A 284 5.58 1.88 -22.87
CA ARG A 284 6.99 2.20 -23.25
C ARG A 284 7.92 1.09 -22.85
#